data_7e742f9aa16a77ba314196c97a31450a
#
_entry.id   7e742f9aa16a77ba314196c97a31450a
#
_cell.length_a   1.000
_cell.length_b   1.000
_cell.length_c   1.000
_cell.angle_alpha   90.00
_cell.angle_beta   90.00
_cell.angle_gamma   90.00
#
_symmetry.space_group_name_H-M   'P 1'
#
loop_
_entity.id
_entity.type
_entity.pdbx_description
1 polymer ?
#
loop_
_entity_poly.entity_id
_entity_poly.type
_entity_poly.pdbx_seq_one_letter_code
_entity_poly.pdbx_strand_id
1 'polypeptide(L)'
;MPTFNQLVKQGRQDKTYKSKAPVLQVGLNTLTNKATDTPAPQKRGVCTKVSTTSPKKPNSALRKIARVRLTNGLEATTYIPGIGHNLQEHSVVLIRGGRVRDLPGVRYHIIRGTLDAQGVANRNQSRSKYGAKRPKKK
;
A
#
# COMPACT_ATOMS: atom_id res chain seq x y z
N MET A 1 39.03 -6.31 -12.28
CA MET A 1 38.03 -6.37 -13.37
C MET A 1 38.06 -7.73 -14.03
N PRO A 2 36.94 -8.37 -14.27
CA PRO A 2 36.92 -9.64 -15.00
C PRO A 2 37.22 -9.43 -16.47
N THR A 3 37.86 -10.42 -17.08
CA THR A 3 38.16 -10.42 -18.53
C THR A 3 36.88 -10.80 -19.30
N PHE A 4 36.90 -10.55 -20.61
CA PHE A 4 35.79 -10.97 -21.48
C PHE A 4 35.56 -12.47 -21.43
N ASN A 5 36.64 -13.26 -21.39
CA ASN A 5 36.51 -14.72 -21.31
C ASN A 5 35.90 -15.18 -20.02
N GLN A 6 36.21 -14.52 -18.90
CA GLN A 6 35.58 -14.82 -17.62
C GLN A 6 34.11 -14.50 -17.61
N LEU A 7 33.70 -13.40 -18.24
CA LEU A 7 32.27 -13.02 -18.33
C LEU A 7 31.51 -14.00 -19.23
N VAL A 8 32.10 -14.50 -20.28
CA VAL A 8 31.48 -15.49 -21.17
C VAL A 8 31.25 -16.82 -20.42
N LYS A 9 32.25 -17.26 -19.64
CA LYS A 9 32.14 -18.52 -18.88
C LYS A 9 31.16 -18.45 -17.73
N GLN A 10 31.23 -17.38 -16.93
CA GLN A 10 30.45 -17.25 -15.70
C GLN A 10 29.11 -16.55 -15.92
N GLY A 11 29.06 -15.65 -16.91
CA GLY A 11 27.93 -14.81 -17.13
C GLY A 11 27.74 -13.78 -16.00
N ARG A 12 26.83 -12.87 -16.23
CA ARG A 12 26.40 -11.93 -15.17
C ARG A 12 25.04 -12.37 -14.68
N GLN A 13 24.90 -12.38 -13.37
CA GLN A 13 23.62 -12.67 -12.73
C GLN A 13 23.10 -11.40 -12.09
N ASP A 14 21.84 -11.10 -12.36
CA ASP A 14 21.21 -9.95 -11.74
C ASP A 14 20.97 -10.21 -10.26
N LYS A 15 21.13 -9.16 -9.45
CA LYS A 15 20.83 -9.25 -8.04
C LYS A 15 19.34 -9.37 -7.85
N THR A 16 18.94 -10.25 -6.94
CA THR A 16 17.54 -10.37 -6.55
C THR A 16 17.29 -9.52 -5.32
N TYR A 17 16.14 -8.86 -5.30
CA TYR A 17 15.75 -7.98 -4.22
C TYR A 17 14.46 -8.45 -3.59
N LYS A 18 14.36 -8.31 -2.27
CA LYS A 18 13.12 -8.58 -1.57
C LYS A 18 12.11 -7.47 -1.86
N SER A 19 10.84 -7.84 -1.94
CA SER A 19 9.76 -6.86 -2.07
C SER A 19 9.73 -5.94 -0.86
N LYS A 20 9.49 -4.66 -1.08
CA LYS A 20 9.27 -3.71 0.00
C LYS A 20 7.86 -3.80 0.60
N ALA A 21 7.00 -4.60 -0.01
CA ALA A 21 5.62 -4.79 0.43
C ALA A 21 5.34 -6.28 0.68
N PRO A 22 5.92 -6.88 1.74
CA PRO A 22 5.84 -8.33 1.95
C PRO A 22 4.42 -8.85 2.18
N VAL A 23 3.53 -8.06 2.77
CA VAL A 23 2.15 -8.52 3.01
C VAL A 23 1.36 -8.70 1.71
N LEU A 24 1.80 -8.09 0.61
CA LEU A 24 1.15 -8.26 -0.69
C LEU A 24 1.62 -9.51 -1.43
N GLN A 25 2.64 -10.19 -0.93
CA GLN A 25 3.24 -11.36 -1.57
C GLN A 25 2.65 -12.67 -1.09
N VAL A 26 1.95 -12.67 0.05
CA VAL A 26 1.52 -13.90 0.73
C VAL A 26 0.00 -13.96 0.74
N GLY A 27 -0.54 -15.14 0.40
CA GLY A 27 -1.95 -15.47 0.56
C GLY A 27 -2.13 -16.60 1.55
N LEU A 28 -3.35 -16.95 1.83
CA LEU A 28 -3.69 -18.04 2.75
C LEU A 28 -4.68 -19.00 2.08
N ASN A 29 -4.33 -20.27 2.07
CA ASN A 29 -5.27 -21.30 1.64
C ASN A 29 -6.10 -21.72 2.84
N THR A 30 -7.36 -21.29 2.89
CA THR A 30 -8.24 -21.54 4.02
C THR A 30 -8.62 -23.00 4.22
N LEU A 31 -8.59 -23.80 3.13
CA LEU A 31 -8.90 -25.24 3.23
C LEU A 31 -7.80 -26.00 3.93
N THR A 32 -6.53 -25.67 3.68
CA THR A 32 -5.39 -26.37 4.27
C THR A 32 -4.73 -25.54 5.38
N ASN A 33 -5.15 -24.29 5.59
CA ASN A 33 -4.56 -23.33 6.55
C ASN A 33 -3.07 -23.10 6.34
N LYS A 34 -2.61 -23.23 5.09
CA LYS A 34 -1.21 -22.99 4.74
C LYS A 34 -1.07 -21.66 4.03
N ALA A 35 0.05 -20.99 4.28
CA ALA A 35 0.39 -19.78 3.54
C ALA A 35 0.75 -20.16 2.09
N THR A 36 0.26 -19.37 1.15
CA THR A 36 0.59 -19.54 -0.27
C THR A 36 1.36 -18.33 -0.76
N ASP A 37 2.22 -18.56 -1.76
CA ASP A 37 2.98 -17.47 -2.36
C ASP A 37 2.16 -16.92 -3.53
N THR A 38 1.35 -15.88 -3.23
CA THR A 38 0.45 -15.27 -4.22
C THR A 38 0.72 -13.78 -4.30
N PRO A 39 1.72 -13.36 -5.10
CA PRO A 39 1.98 -11.92 -5.26
C PRO A 39 0.80 -11.22 -5.94
N ALA A 40 0.48 -10.05 -5.42
CA ALA A 40 -0.63 -9.26 -5.95
C ALA A 40 -0.31 -7.77 -5.78
N PRO A 41 -0.73 -6.91 -6.73
CA PRO A 41 -0.48 -5.47 -6.60
C PRO A 41 -1.35 -4.81 -5.55
N GLN A 42 -2.53 -5.36 -5.26
CA GLN A 42 -3.43 -4.85 -4.22
C GLN A 42 -4.01 -6.01 -3.41
N LYS A 43 -4.39 -5.71 -2.17
CA LYS A 43 -5.07 -6.65 -1.29
C LYS A 43 -6.19 -5.93 -0.53
N ARG A 44 -7.27 -6.66 -0.31
CA ARG A 44 -8.39 -6.15 0.49
C ARG A 44 -8.15 -6.42 1.96
N GLY A 45 -8.60 -5.50 2.79
CA GLY A 45 -8.53 -5.67 4.23
C GLY A 45 -9.60 -4.87 4.94
N VAL A 46 -9.64 -5.03 6.25
CA VAL A 46 -10.59 -4.34 7.14
C VAL A 46 -9.79 -3.49 8.10
N CYS A 47 -10.20 -2.23 8.26
CA CYS A 47 -9.56 -1.31 9.19
C CYS A 47 -9.80 -1.78 10.63
N THR A 48 -8.73 -2.01 11.39
CA THR A 48 -8.82 -2.34 12.81
C THR A 48 -8.69 -1.10 13.67
N LYS A 49 -7.97 -0.09 13.20
CA LYS A 49 -7.80 1.17 13.91
C LYS A 49 -7.50 2.27 12.91
N VAL A 50 -8.14 3.42 13.06
CA VAL A 50 -7.86 4.61 12.25
C VAL A 50 -7.37 5.70 13.18
N SER A 51 -6.21 6.27 12.89
CA SER A 51 -5.58 7.27 13.76
C SER A 51 -4.69 8.21 12.95
N THR A 52 -3.99 9.07 13.66
CA THR A 52 -3.03 10.00 13.06
C THR A 52 -1.67 9.77 13.69
N THR A 53 -0.62 10.14 12.96
CA THR A 53 0.74 10.05 13.47
C THR A 53 1.56 11.22 12.98
N SER A 54 2.59 11.56 13.74
CA SER A 54 3.53 12.62 13.37
C SER A 54 4.56 12.08 12.38
N PRO A 55 4.96 12.85 11.37
CA PRO A 55 6.03 12.44 10.47
C PRO A 55 7.40 12.58 11.13
N LYS A 56 8.42 12.09 10.45
CA LYS A 56 9.81 12.28 10.87
C LYS A 56 10.20 13.74 10.78
N LYS A 57 11.15 14.15 11.64
CA LYS A 57 11.80 15.45 11.50
C LYS A 57 12.46 15.57 10.12
N PRO A 58 12.47 16.72 9.47
CA PRO A 58 12.05 18.05 9.96
C PRO A 58 10.59 18.38 9.72
N ASN A 59 9.76 17.44 9.27
CA ASN A 59 8.37 17.70 8.95
C ASN A 59 7.50 17.66 10.19
N SER A 60 6.40 18.40 10.14
CA SER A 60 5.40 18.41 11.20
C SER A 60 4.01 18.47 10.60
N ALA A 61 3.14 17.56 11.02
CA ALA A 61 1.76 17.47 10.56
C ALA A 61 1.06 16.37 11.32
N LEU A 62 -0.24 16.19 11.06
CA LEU A 62 -0.96 15.00 11.50
C LEU A 62 -1.27 14.16 10.26
N ARG A 63 -0.50 13.09 10.08
CA ARG A 63 -0.70 12.17 8.97
C ARG A 63 -1.76 11.14 9.33
N LYS A 64 -2.72 10.95 8.43
CA LYS A 64 -3.81 9.99 8.65
C LYS A 64 -3.34 8.60 8.28
N ILE A 65 -3.44 7.67 9.22
CA ILE A 65 -3.05 6.27 8.99
C ILE A 65 -4.17 5.36 9.45
N ALA A 66 -4.16 4.14 8.92
CA ALA A 66 -5.08 3.09 9.34
C ALA A 66 -4.31 1.79 9.49
N ARG A 67 -4.62 1.06 10.54
CA ARG A 67 -4.12 -0.29 10.69
C ARG A 67 -5.15 -1.23 10.06
N VAL A 68 -4.72 -2.01 9.07
CA VAL A 68 -5.61 -2.83 8.25
C VAL A 68 -5.22 -4.29 8.41
N ARG A 69 -6.22 -5.12 8.70
CA ARG A 69 -6.05 -6.57 8.71
C ARG A 69 -6.45 -7.10 7.33
N LEU A 70 -5.52 -7.73 6.66
CA LEU A 70 -5.72 -8.24 5.31
C LEU A 70 -6.42 -9.60 5.32
N THR A 71 -6.93 -9.99 4.16
CA THR A 71 -7.60 -11.29 3.99
C THR A 71 -6.67 -12.47 4.23
N ASN A 72 -5.35 -12.26 4.12
CA ASN A 72 -4.35 -13.29 4.43
C ASN A 72 -4.00 -13.39 5.92
N GLY A 73 -4.68 -12.65 6.78
CA GLY A 73 -4.47 -12.66 8.22
C GLY A 73 -3.38 -11.74 8.73
N LEU A 74 -2.63 -11.11 7.84
CA LEU A 74 -1.56 -10.17 8.23
C LEU A 74 -2.11 -8.77 8.46
N GLU A 75 -1.51 -8.04 9.39
CA GLU A 75 -1.84 -6.64 9.63
C GLU A 75 -0.78 -5.73 9.03
N ALA A 76 -1.23 -4.60 8.50
CA ALA A 76 -0.34 -3.60 7.91
C ALA A 76 -0.79 -2.21 8.34
N THR A 77 0.18 -1.33 8.59
CA THR A 77 -0.10 0.09 8.79
C THR A 77 -0.07 0.77 7.44
N THR A 78 -1.17 1.43 7.07
CA THR A 78 -1.35 2.04 5.76
C THR A 78 -1.60 3.53 5.89
N TYR A 79 -1.20 4.28 4.85
CA TYR A 79 -1.44 5.72 4.77
C TYR A 79 -2.74 5.98 4.02
N ILE A 80 -3.52 6.93 4.54
CA ILE A 80 -4.75 7.38 3.88
C ILE A 80 -4.42 8.66 3.11
N PRO A 81 -4.29 8.59 1.77
CA PRO A 81 -3.90 9.78 0.99
C PRO A 81 -5.05 10.75 0.81
N GLY A 82 -4.72 12.02 0.58
CA GLY A 82 -5.67 13.06 0.28
C GLY A 82 -6.16 13.81 1.50
N ILE A 83 -7.05 14.76 1.28
CA ILE A 83 -7.60 15.61 2.33
C ILE A 83 -8.92 14.99 2.81
N GLY A 84 -8.95 14.64 4.10
CA GLY A 84 -10.14 14.07 4.71
C GLY A 84 -10.44 12.65 4.29
N HIS A 85 -11.20 11.96 5.08
CA HIS A 85 -11.64 10.59 4.77
C HIS A 85 -12.89 10.27 5.60
N ASN A 86 -13.56 9.20 5.18
CA ASN A 86 -14.75 8.69 5.89
C ASN A 86 -14.48 7.34 6.56
N LEU A 87 -13.21 6.95 6.67
CA LEU A 87 -12.85 5.65 7.22
C LEU A 87 -12.99 5.61 8.73
N GLN A 88 -13.42 4.48 9.22
CA GLN A 88 -13.56 4.21 10.64
C GLN A 88 -13.25 2.73 10.88
N GLU A 89 -13.27 2.33 12.14
CA GLU A 89 -13.07 0.93 12.50
C GLU A 89 -14.09 0.05 11.77
N HIS A 90 -13.61 -1.08 11.24
CA HIS A 90 -14.37 -2.07 10.45
C HIS A 90 -14.70 -1.64 9.02
N SER A 91 -14.16 -0.53 8.54
CA SER A 91 -14.28 -0.17 7.12
C SER A 91 -13.46 -1.14 6.26
N VAL A 92 -14.05 -1.56 5.13
CA VAL A 92 -13.37 -2.42 4.17
C VAL A 92 -12.62 -1.55 3.17
N VAL A 93 -11.33 -1.80 3.00
CA VAL A 93 -10.47 -1.00 2.14
C VAL A 93 -9.61 -1.89 1.26
N LEU A 94 -9.11 -1.29 0.17
CA LEU A 94 -8.15 -1.92 -0.71
C LEU A 94 -6.82 -1.19 -0.54
N ILE A 95 -5.75 -1.93 -0.31
CA ILE A 95 -4.42 -1.34 -0.12
C ILE A 95 -3.49 -1.70 -1.27
N ARG A 96 -2.51 -0.85 -1.50
CA ARG A 96 -1.44 -1.08 -2.47
C ARG A 96 -0.08 -0.84 -1.83
N GLY A 97 0.97 -1.30 -2.49
CA GLY A 97 2.33 -0.99 -2.07
C GLY A 97 2.64 0.49 -2.29
N GLY A 98 3.64 0.96 -1.63
CA GLY A 98 4.09 2.34 -1.70
C GLY A 98 4.39 2.87 -0.30
N ARG A 99 5.65 3.13 -0.04
CA ARG A 99 6.10 3.60 1.26
C ARG A 99 5.88 5.10 1.39
N VAL A 100 5.55 5.53 2.60
CA VAL A 100 5.52 6.95 2.95
C VAL A 100 6.86 7.29 3.59
N ARG A 101 7.59 8.20 2.96
CA ARG A 101 8.95 8.55 3.38
C ARG A 101 8.96 9.20 4.77
N ASP A 102 7.95 10.00 5.09
CA ASP A 102 7.86 10.73 6.35
C ASP A 102 7.44 9.85 7.53
N LEU A 103 6.88 8.68 7.25
CA LEU A 103 6.31 7.84 8.29
C LEU A 103 7.07 6.52 8.37
N PRO A 104 7.81 6.27 9.46
CA PRO A 104 8.53 5.00 9.60
C PRO A 104 7.54 3.84 9.78
N GLY A 105 7.82 2.73 9.08
CA GLY A 105 6.99 1.54 9.17
C GLY A 105 5.74 1.55 8.32
N VAL A 106 5.42 2.64 7.63
CA VAL A 106 4.26 2.72 6.74
C VAL A 106 4.72 2.42 5.32
N ARG A 107 4.38 1.23 4.83
CA ARG A 107 4.82 0.72 3.53
C ARG A 107 3.70 0.62 2.51
N TYR A 108 2.49 1.01 2.87
CA TYR A 108 1.30 0.79 2.06
C TYR A 108 0.43 2.01 2.04
N HIS A 109 -0.40 2.12 0.99
CA HIS A 109 -1.39 3.18 0.85
C HIS A 109 -2.77 2.57 0.67
N ILE A 110 -3.79 3.23 1.23
CA ILE A 110 -5.18 2.89 0.93
C ILE A 110 -5.56 3.52 -0.41
N ILE A 111 -6.22 2.73 -1.28
CA ILE A 111 -6.69 3.24 -2.57
C ILE A 111 -8.01 3.96 -2.36
N ARG A 112 -8.02 5.26 -2.69
CA ARG A 112 -9.22 6.09 -2.57
C ARG A 112 -10.20 5.80 -3.72
N GLY A 113 -11.48 5.87 -3.41
CA GLY A 113 -12.53 5.66 -4.42
C GLY A 113 -12.93 4.22 -4.63
N THR A 114 -12.46 3.30 -3.79
CA THR A 114 -12.81 1.88 -3.84
C THR A 114 -13.38 1.42 -2.51
N LEU A 115 -14.25 0.42 -2.56
CA LEU A 115 -14.85 -0.17 -1.36
C LEU A 115 -15.40 0.92 -0.44
N ASP A 116 -15.02 0.92 0.85
CA ASP A 116 -15.53 1.91 1.81
C ASP A 116 -14.75 3.23 1.82
N ALA A 117 -13.63 3.31 1.09
CA ALA A 117 -12.84 4.53 1.01
C ALA A 117 -13.36 5.43 -0.11
N GLN A 118 -14.02 6.52 0.25
CA GLN A 118 -14.52 7.48 -0.73
C GLN A 118 -13.37 8.25 -1.35
N GLY A 119 -13.58 8.73 -2.59
CA GLY A 119 -12.62 9.61 -3.23
C GLY A 119 -12.55 10.98 -2.54
N VAL A 120 -11.50 11.74 -2.85
CA VAL A 120 -11.32 13.08 -2.30
C VAL A 120 -12.31 14.03 -2.97
N ALA A 121 -13.10 14.74 -2.17
CA ALA A 121 -14.10 15.67 -2.66
C ALA A 121 -13.46 16.89 -3.31
N ASN A 122 -14.08 17.39 -4.38
CA ASN A 122 -13.66 18.63 -5.06
C ASN A 122 -12.24 18.61 -5.61
N ARG A 123 -11.72 17.43 -5.89
CA ARG A 123 -10.37 17.32 -6.44
C ARG A 123 -10.43 17.29 -7.96
N ASN A 124 -9.69 18.18 -8.61
CA ASN A 124 -9.69 18.33 -10.05
C ASN A 124 -8.41 17.85 -10.73
N GLN A 125 -7.30 17.80 -9.98
CA GLN A 125 -6.00 17.38 -10.50
C GLN A 125 -5.60 16.04 -9.89
N SER A 126 -4.95 15.19 -10.68
CA SER A 126 -4.50 13.85 -10.25
C SER A 126 -5.65 13.02 -9.67
N ARG A 127 -6.80 13.08 -10.30
CA ARG A 127 -8.03 12.45 -9.80
C ARG A 127 -7.90 10.94 -9.63
N SER A 128 -7.14 10.30 -10.51
CA SER A 128 -6.96 8.85 -10.45
C SER A 128 -6.21 8.40 -9.19
N LYS A 129 -5.33 9.24 -8.66
CA LYS A 129 -4.57 8.92 -7.44
C LYS A 129 -5.42 9.04 -6.19
N TYR A 130 -6.49 9.83 -6.24
CA TYR A 130 -7.32 10.13 -5.07
C TYR A 130 -8.77 9.69 -5.23
N GLY A 131 -9.06 8.92 -6.28
CA GLY A 131 -10.38 8.35 -6.47
C GLY A 131 -11.47 9.35 -6.80
N ALA A 132 -11.12 10.49 -7.37
CA ALA A 132 -12.10 11.51 -7.71
C ALA A 132 -12.64 11.31 -9.13
N LYS A 133 -13.96 11.49 -9.28
CA LYS A 133 -14.61 11.37 -10.58
C LYS A 133 -14.38 12.63 -11.41
N ARG A 134 -14.44 12.46 -12.74
CA ARG A 134 -14.32 13.58 -13.66
C ARG A 134 -15.47 14.56 -13.42
N PRO A 135 -15.16 15.88 -13.30
CA PRO A 135 -16.25 16.86 -13.18
C PRO A 135 -17.14 16.84 -14.42
N LYS A 136 -18.43 16.88 -14.20
CA LYS A 136 -19.39 16.93 -15.30
C LYS A 136 -19.33 18.32 -15.97
N LYS A 137 -19.20 18.33 -17.29
CA LYS A 137 -19.37 19.56 -18.05
C LYS A 137 -20.85 19.89 -18.10
N LYS A 138 -21.17 21.14 -17.76
CA LYS A 138 -22.52 21.63 -17.98
C LYS A 138 -22.73 21.98 -19.46
#